data_ae342bb74aa5e14e864d55e54743202e
#
_entry.id   ae342bb74aa5e14e864d55e54743202e
#
_cell.length_a   1.000
_cell.length_b   1.000
_cell.length_c   1.000
_cell.angle_alpha   90.00
_cell.angle_beta   90.00
_cell.angle_gamma   90.00
#
_symmetry.space_group_name_H-M   'P 1'
#
loop_
_entity.id
_entity.type
_entity.pdbx_description
1 polymer ?
#
loop_
_entity_poly.entity_id
_entity_poly.type
_entity_poly.pdbx_seq_one_letter_code
_entity_poly.pdbx_strand_id
1 'polypeptide(L)'
;MTAIFDIFAREILDSRGNPTVEVDVTLEDGSLGRAAVPSGASTGAHEAVERRDGDSSRYLGKGVLEAVAAVNGEIAEMLVGEDATEQRAIDALMIETDGTPNKGRLGANAILGVSLAVAKAAAESCAQPLYRYVGGAAAHVLPVPMMNIINGGEHADNPIDIQEFMIMPVSARNIRDAVRMGSEIFHTLKKELSAAGHSTGIGDEGGFAPALSSSRDALDFILKSIEKAGYKPGDDIMLALDCASTEYFTGGKYEMKGEGKSLSPEENVDYLAALCADYPILSIEDGCAEDDWEGWKLLTDKLGATVQLVGDDLFVTNPTRLAEGIEKGCGNSLLVKVNQIGTLSETLDAVRMADRARFTSVMSHRSGETEDATIADLAVATNCGQIKTGSLSRSDRLAKYNQLIRIEEMLGATAVYAGKSVLR
;
A
#
# COMPACT_ATOMS: atom_id res chain seq x y z
N MET A 1 16.40 29.93 1.78
CA MET A 1 16.91 29.19 2.95
C MET A 1 15.92 28.09 3.24
N THR A 2 16.41 26.91 3.56
CA THR A 2 15.64 25.67 3.75
C THR A 2 15.09 25.48 5.16
N ALA A 3 15.24 26.50 6.02
CA ALA A 3 14.67 26.48 7.37
C ALA A 3 13.14 26.48 7.32
N ILE A 4 12.52 25.70 8.18
CA ILE A 4 11.07 25.61 8.34
C ILE A 4 10.59 26.94 8.94
N PHE A 5 9.71 27.64 8.21
CA PHE A 5 9.11 28.89 8.64
C PHE A 5 7.80 28.65 9.41
N ASP A 6 6.94 27.73 8.90
CA ASP A 6 5.64 27.44 9.48
C ASP A 6 5.21 26.00 9.23
N ILE A 7 4.49 25.41 10.18
CA ILE A 7 3.85 24.09 10.06
C ILE A 7 2.39 24.25 10.48
N PHE A 8 1.48 23.87 9.59
CA PHE A 8 0.05 23.96 9.85
C PHE A 8 -0.68 22.68 9.43
N ALA A 9 -1.44 22.11 10.35
CA ALA A 9 -2.28 20.94 10.09
C ALA A 9 -3.75 21.28 10.13
N ARG A 10 -4.53 20.49 9.38
CA ARG A 10 -6.00 20.53 9.38
C ARG A 10 -6.58 19.12 9.29
N GLU A 11 -7.83 19.03 9.69
CA GLU A 11 -8.64 17.83 9.45
C GLU A 11 -9.28 17.93 8.05
N ILE A 12 -9.12 16.89 7.25
CA ILE A 12 -9.77 16.71 5.94
C ILE A 12 -10.52 15.38 5.92
N LEU A 13 -11.23 15.05 4.85
CA LEU A 13 -11.89 13.75 4.68
C LEU A 13 -11.11 12.83 3.75
N ASP A 14 -11.04 11.55 4.13
CA ASP A 14 -10.51 10.48 3.29
C ASP A 14 -11.55 9.98 2.27
N SER A 15 -11.18 9.04 1.42
CA SER A 15 -12.03 8.43 0.38
C SER A 15 -13.25 7.69 0.91
N ARG A 16 -13.31 7.39 2.21
CA ARG A 16 -14.43 6.77 2.90
C ARG A 16 -15.30 7.79 3.65
N GLY A 17 -14.95 9.09 3.60
CA GLY A 17 -15.62 10.15 4.34
C GLY A 17 -15.26 10.20 5.82
N ASN A 18 -14.19 9.53 6.25
CA ASN A 18 -13.66 9.62 7.59
C ASN A 18 -12.62 10.76 7.68
N PRO A 19 -12.49 11.43 8.84
CA PRO A 19 -11.46 12.44 9.05
C PRO A 19 -10.03 11.84 8.95
N THR A 20 -9.13 12.63 8.36
CA THR A 20 -7.69 12.38 8.39
C THR A 20 -6.91 13.70 8.47
N VAL A 21 -5.59 13.60 8.73
CA VAL A 21 -4.70 14.75 8.91
C VAL A 21 -4.10 15.16 7.57
N GLU A 22 -4.13 16.47 7.26
CA GLU A 22 -3.33 17.08 6.21
C GLU A 22 -2.42 18.13 6.84
N VAL A 23 -1.15 18.16 6.41
CA VAL A 23 -0.11 19.07 6.92
C VAL A 23 0.48 19.88 5.78
N ASP A 24 0.60 21.18 6.01
CA ASP A 24 1.39 22.11 5.21
C ASP A 24 2.69 22.47 5.96
N VAL A 25 3.83 22.41 5.28
CA VAL A 25 5.11 22.93 5.75
C VAL A 25 5.57 23.99 4.79
N THR A 26 5.81 25.21 5.29
CA THR A 26 6.33 26.34 4.52
C THR A 26 7.76 26.63 4.95
N LEU A 27 8.66 26.81 4.00
CA LEU A 27 10.06 27.17 4.25
C LEU A 27 10.28 28.69 4.14
N GLU A 28 11.41 29.19 4.65
CA GLU A 28 11.75 30.64 4.59
C GLU A 28 11.88 31.16 3.14
N ASP A 29 12.19 30.32 2.15
CA ASP A 29 12.23 30.71 0.73
C ASP A 29 10.85 30.71 0.06
N GLY A 30 9.79 30.36 0.78
CA GLY A 30 8.42 30.29 0.31
C GLY A 30 8.02 28.92 -0.28
N SER A 31 8.92 27.94 -0.32
CA SER A 31 8.60 26.58 -0.76
C SER A 31 7.57 25.95 0.17
N LEU A 32 6.59 25.24 -0.41
CA LEU A 32 5.46 24.62 0.30
C LEU A 32 5.40 23.12 0.06
N GLY A 33 5.42 22.34 1.12
CA GLY A 33 5.10 20.90 1.08
C GLY A 33 3.75 20.63 1.72
N ARG A 34 2.87 19.91 1.02
CA ARG A 34 1.58 19.43 1.55
C ARG A 34 1.50 17.93 1.50
N ALA A 35 1.10 17.31 2.61
CA ALA A 35 0.89 15.87 2.68
C ALA A 35 -0.39 15.54 3.45
N ALA A 36 -1.17 14.60 2.91
CA ALA A 36 -2.33 14.02 3.57
C ALA A 36 -2.05 12.56 3.96
N VAL A 37 -2.47 12.18 5.16
CA VAL A 37 -2.14 10.88 5.74
C VAL A 37 -3.23 9.85 5.38
N PRO A 38 -2.88 8.67 4.85
CA PRO A 38 -3.84 7.59 4.61
C PRO A 38 -4.22 6.87 5.92
N SER A 39 -5.35 6.15 5.90
CA SER A 39 -5.89 5.41 7.04
C SER A 39 -6.37 4.01 6.65
N GLY A 40 -6.08 2.99 7.44
CA GLY A 40 -6.53 1.61 7.20
C GLY A 40 -8.00 1.36 7.57
N ALA A 41 -8.63 0.34 6.97
CA ALA A 41 -9.87 -0.28 7.46
C ALA A 41 -9.53 -1.42 8.43
N SER A 42 -8.78 -2.40 7.97
CA SER A 42 -8.07 -3.37 8.79
C SER A 42 -6.72 -2.77 9.22
N THR A 43 -6.30 -3.04 10.44
CA THR A 43 -5.01 -2.56 10.98
C THR A 43 -4.33 -3.72 11.69
N GLY A 44 -3.10 -4.05 11.30
CA GLY A 44 -2.27 -5.01 12.00
C GLY A 44 -2.04 -4.61 13.45
N ALA A 45 -2.04 -5.58 14.37
CA ALA A 45 -1.91 -5.32 15.81
C ALA A 45 -0.60 -4.61 16.19
N HIS A 46 0.39 -4.66 15.31
CA HIS A 46 1.74 -4.12 15.52
C HIS A 46 2.00 -2.80 14.80
N GLU A 47 0.98 -2.19 14.17
CA GLU A 47 1.11 -0.88 13.53
C GLU A 47 1.36 0.26 14.53
N ALA A 48 2.01 1.33 14.06
CA ALA A 48 2.07 2.58 14.80
C ALA A 48 0.66 3.18 14.98
N VAL A 49 0.45 3.85 16.11
CA VAL A 49 -0.90 4.28 16.53
C VAL A 49 -1.38 5.47 15.72
N GLU A 50 -2.46 5.29 14.98
CA GLU A 50 -3.26 6.39 14.44
C GLU A 50 -4.07 7.03 15.56
N ARG A 51 -3.75 8.30 15.90
CA ARG A 51 -4.43 9.01 16.98
C ARG A 51 -5.80 9.48 16.53
N ARG A 52 -6.84 9.02 17.24
CA ARG A 52 -8.25 9.39 17.08
C ARG A 52 -8.77 10.02 18.35
N ASP A 53 -9.68 11.01 18.21
CA ASP A 53 -10.21 11.79 19.35
C ASP A 53 -11.08 10.93 20.28
N GLY A 54 -11.74 9.88 19.78
CA GLY A 54 -12.64 9.04 20.56
C GLY A 54 -13.97 9.71 20.98
N ASP A 55 -14.19 10.96 20.60
CA ASP A 55 -15.43 11.68 20.87
C ASP A 55 -16.55 11.20 19.96
N SER A 56 -17.44 10.37 20.49
CA SER A 56 -18.57 9.80 19.76
C SER A 56 -19.57 10.83 19.21
N SER A 57 -19.57 12.05 19.74
CA SER A 57 -20.44 13.13 19.25
C SER A 57 -19.94 13.76 17.94
N ARG A 58 -18.68 13.47 17.56
CA ARG A 58 -18.03 14.02 16.39
C ARG A 58 -17.42 12.90 15.55
N TYR A 59 -17.86 12.76 14.30
CA TYR A 59 -17.43 11.69 13.36
C TYR A 59 -17.48 10.27 13.96
N LEU A 60 -18.43 10.02 14.87
CA LEU A 60 -18.58 8.72 15.54
C LEU A 60 -17.31 8.24 16.27
N GLY A 61 -16.54 9.19 16.83
CA GLY A 61 -15.28 8.92 17.52
C GLY A 61 -14.03 8.93 16.63
N LYS A 62 -14.18 9.09 15.29
CA LYS A 62 -13.07 9.03 14.34
C LYS A 62 -12.39 10.38 14.07
N GLY A 63 -12.72 11.47 14.79
CA GLY A 63 -12.07 12.77 14.66
C GLY A 63 -10.55 12.70 14.86
N VAL A 64 -9.80 13.67 14.32
CA VAL A 64 -8.33 13.73 14.40
C VAL A 64 -7.82 15.09 14.93
N LEU A 65 -8.68 15.84 15.64
CA LEU A 65 -8.30 17.16 16.17
C LEU A 65 -7.17 17.11 17.19
N GLU A 66 -7.05 16.02 17.96
CA GLU A 66 -5.93 15.84 18.88
C GLU A 66 -4.59 15.66 18.12
N ALA A 67 -4.59 14.93 17.00
CA ALA A 67 -3.42 14.82 16.14
C ALA A 67 -3.10 16.17 15.46
N VAL A 68 -4.13 16.90 14.99
CA VAL A 68 -3.98 18.25 14.44
C VAL A 68 -3.40 19.22 15.50
N ALA A 69 -3.88 19.15 16.74
CA ALA A 69 -3.36 19.97 17.82
C ALA A 69 -1.89 19.63 18.16
N ALA A 70 -1.50 18.36 18.12
CA ALA A 70 -0.11 17.95 18.31
C ALA A 70 0.82 18.56 17.23
N VAL A 71 0.37 18.57 15.95
CA VAL A 71 1.14 19.20 14.86
C VAL A 71 1.22 20.71 15.05
N ASN A 72 0.08 21.39 15.26
CA ASN A 72 0.01 22.86 15.36
C ASN A 72 0.61 23.44 16.65
N GLY A 73 0.87 22.60 17.64
CA GLY A 73 1.51 22.95 18.90
C GLY A 73 2.91 22.40 19.01
N GLU A 74 3.09 21.33 19.78
CA GLU A 74 4.39 20.78 20.19
C GLU A 74 5.33 20.49 19.00
N ILE A 75 4.81 19.88 17.91
CA ILE A 75 5.65 19.56 16.75
C ILE A 75 6.09 20.84 16.02
N ALA A 76 5.18 21.78 15.79
CA ALA A 76 5.52 23.04 15.13
C ALA A 76 6.50 23.86 15.97
N GLU A 77 6.28 24.00 17.29
CA GLU A 77 7.18 24.71 18.20
C GLU A 77 8.61 24.12 18.18
N MET A 78 8.73 22.82 18.05
CA MET A 78 10.01 22.11 18.04
C MET A 78 10.75 22.26 16.71
N LEU A 79 10.03 22.25 15.57
CA LEU A 79 10.62 22.13 14.24
C LEU A 79 10.80 23.46 13.50
N VAL A 80 10.10 24.54 13.89
CA VAL A 80 10.28 25.84 13.29
C VAL A 80 11.72 26.33 13.51
N GLY A 81 12.41 26.65 12.41
CA GLY A 81 13.83 27.03 12.38
C GLY A 81 14.78 25.88 12.02
N GLU A 82 14.34 24.62 12.08
CA GLU A 82 15.14 23.48 11.64
C GLU A 82 15.28 23.42 10.10
N ASP A 83 16.36 22.82 9.62
CA ASP A 83 16.62 22.68 8.17
C ASP A 83 15.80 21.52 7.59
N ALA A 84 14.85 21.80 6.72
CA ALA A 84 13.99 20.82 6.07
C ALA A 84 14.76 19.76 5.24
N THR A 85 16.01 20.02 4.85
CA THR A 85 16.84 19.04 4.12
C THR A 85 17.40 17.94 5.02
N GLU A 86 17.37 18.14 6.34
CA GLU A 86 17.84 17.18 7.35
C GLU A 86 16.73 16.21 7.77
N GLN A 87 16.05 15.58 6.81
CA GLN A 87 14.90 14.70 7.01
C GLN A 87 15.07 13.72 8.17
N ARG A 88 16.22 13.06 8.26
CA ARG A 88 16.46 12.06 9.32
C ARG A 88 16.55 12.67 10.71
N ALA A 89 17.09 13.87 10.82
CA ALA A 89 17.16 14.58 12.09
C ALA A 89 15.78 15.02 12.55
N ILE A 90 14.96 15.53 11.61
CA ILE A 90 13.57 15.93 11.87
C ILE A 90 12.72 14.73 12.30
N ASP A 91 12.78 13.61 11.57
CA ASP A 91 12.04 12.39 11.92
C ASP A 91 12.47 11.83 13.27
N ALA A 92 13.79 11.80 13.56
CA ALA A 92 14.33 11.35 14.84
C ALA A 92 13.88 12.23 16.00
N LEU A 93 13.85 13.54 15.81
CA LEU A 93 13.41 14.50 16.83
C LEU A 93 11.91 14.31 17.16
N MET A 94 11.07 14.07 16.16
CA MET A 94 9.64 13.77 16.38
C MET A 94 9.44 12.44 17.11
N ILE A 95 10.20 11.40 16.75
CA ILE A 95 10.15 10.08 17.41
C ILE A 95 10.60 10.20 18.88
N GLU A 96 11.71 10.87 19.15
CA GLU A 96 12.22 11.10 20.51
C GLU A 96 11.23 11.90 21.35
N THR A 97 10.62 12.92 20.75
CA THR A 97 9.60 13.74 21.41
C THR A 97 8.35 12.93 21.73
N ASP A 98 7.88 12.05 20.85
CA ASP A 98 6.78 11.14 21.15
C ASP A 98 7.13 10.22 22.33
N GLY A 99 8.32 9.64 22.34
CA GLY A 99 8.88 8.85 23.42
C GLY A 99 8.18 7.52 23.68
N THR A 100 7.22 7.10 22.83
CA THR A 100 6.53 5.80 22.93
C THR A 100 6.97 4.86 21.80
N PRO A 101 6.96 3.53 22.03
CA PRO A 101 7.44 2.58 21.01
C PRO A 101 6.65 2.59 19.69
N ASN A 102 5.38 3.00 19.76
CA ASN A 102 4.42 2.95 18.64
C ASN A 102 3.84 4.31 18.26
N LYS A 103 4.51 5.42 18.65
CA LYS A 103 4.06 6.80 18.37
C LYS A 103 2.67 7.13 18.92
N GLY A 104 2.30 6.51 20.06
CA GLY A 104 0.95 6.62 20.63
C GLY A 104 0.65 7.96 21.30
N ARG A 105 1.67 8.77 21.67
CA ARG A 105 1.47 10.04 22.36
C ARG A 105 1.10 11.19 21.41
N LEU A 106 1.88 11.42 20.39
CA LEU A 106 1.62 12.45 19.36
C LEU A 106 0.67 11.91 18.28
N GLY A 107 0.80 10.63 17.95
CA GLY A 107 0.10 9.95 16.90
C GLY A 107 0.97 9.76 15.64
N ALA A 108 1.01 8.54 15.11
CA ALA A 108 1.73 8.26 13.87
C ALA A 108 1.21 9.09 12.69
N ASN A 109 -0.08 9.39 12.66
CA ASN A 109 -0.70 10.25 11.64
C ASN A 109 -0.20 11.72 11.72
N ALA A 110 -0.03 12.27 12.93
CA ALA A 110 0.56 13.60 13.11
C ALA A 110 2.01 13.64 12.64
N ILE A 111 2.82 12.68 13.10
CA ILE A 111 4.25 12.58 12.77
C ILE A 111 4.45 12.36 11.27
N LEU A 112 3.72 11.43 10.66
CA LEU A 112 3.84 11.14 9.24
C LEU A 112 3.45 12.33 8.35
N GLY A 113 2.36 13.03 8.71
CA GLY A 113 1.92 14.20 7.97
C GLY A 113 3.04 15.24 7.86
N VAL A 114 3.71 15.52 8.98
CA VAL A 114 4.86 16.45 9.02
C VAL A 114 6.05 15.88 8.26
N SER A 115 6.42 14.62 8.50
CA SER A 115 7.55 13.97 7.83
C SER A 115 7.47 14.04 6.31
N LEU A 116 6.30 13.73 5.73
CA LEU A 116 6.09 13.79 4.28
C LEU A 116 5.99 15.23 3.75
N ALA A 117 5.36 16.14 4.49
CA ALA A 117 5.25 17.54 4.10
C ALA A 117 6.63 18.22 4.08
N VAL A 118 7.50 17.93 5.06
CA VAL A 118 8.89 18.40 5.10
C VAL A 118 9.66 17.92 3.87
N ALA A 119 9.58 16.62 3.54
CA ALA A 119 10.25 16.08 2.34
C ALA A 119 9.80 16.77 1.05
N LYS A 120 8.50 17.07 0.93
CA LYS A 120 7.94 17.79 -0.24
C LYS A 120 8.41 19.25 -0.30
N ALA A 121 8.41 19.97 0.84
CA ALA A 121 8.89 21.34 0.92
C ALA A 121 10.38 21.44 0.57
N ALA A 122 11.19 20.52 1.10
CA ALA A 122 12.61 20.44 0.79
C ALA A 122 12.87 20.11 -0.69
N ALA A 123 12.09 19.19 -1.27
CA ALA A 123 12.17 18.88 -2.71
C ALA A 123 11.87 20.11 -3.58
N GLU A 124 10.82 20.86 -3.24
CA GLU A 124 10.46 22.11 -3.94
C GLU A 124 11.57 23.17 -3.82
N SER A 125 12.10 23.39 -2.61
CA SER A 125 13.22 24.31 -2.37
C SER A 125 14.48 23.92 -3.16
N CYS A 126 14.72 22.61 -3.34
CA CYS A 126 15.80 22.11 -4.18
C CYS A 126 15.47 22.11 -5.70
N ALA A 127 14.30 22.60 -6.10
CA ALA A 127 13.80 22.56 -7.47
C ALA A 127 13.83 21.13 -8.08
N GLN A 128 13.52 20.10 -7.28
CA GLN A 128 13.49 18.71 -7.71
C GLN A 128 12.09 18.10 -7.49
N PRO A 129 11.62 17.23 -8.39
CA PRO A 129 10.45 16.41 -8.10
C PRO A 129 10.76 15.45 -6.93
N LEU A 130 9.73 15.13 -6.14
CA LEU A 130 9.90 14.35 -4.89
C LEU A 130 10.63 13.01 -5.12
N TYR A 131 10.28 12.27 -6.17
CA TYR A 131 10.95 11.00 -6.45
C TYR A 131 12.47 11.14 -6.65
N ARG A 132 12.89 12.25 -7.26
CA ARG A 132 14.31 12.55 -7.51
C ARG A 132 15.02 13.06 -6.25
N TYR A 133 14.34 13.89 -5.45
CA TYR A 133 14.86 14.36 -4.17
C TYR A 133 15.13 13.22 -3.20
N VAL A 134 14.17 12.28 -3.05
CA VAL A 134 14.29 11.14 -2.13
C VAL A 134 15.20 10.05 -2.68
N GLY A 135 15.08 9.69 -3.96
CA GLY A 135 15.79 8.55 -4.56
C GLY A 135 17.11 8.89 -5.25
N GLY A 136 17.41 10.18 -5.39
CA GLY A 136 18.63 10.66 -6.04
C GLY A 136 18.71 10.33 -7.53
N ALA A 137 19.92 10.28 -8.06
CA ALA A 137 20.17 10.03 -9.47
C ALA A 137 19.79 8.62 -9.95
N ALA A 138 19.65 7.69 -9.03
CA ALA A 138 19.29 6.30 -9.35
C ALA A 138 17.78 6.07 -9.55
N ALA A 139 16.92 7.02 -9.14
CA ALA A 139 15.46 6.89 -9.24
C ALA A 139 14.98 7.00 -10.70
N HIS A 140 14.63 5.86 -11.33
CA HIS A 140 14.20 5.81 -12.73
C HIS A 140 13.31 4.60 -13.08
N VAL A 141 13.04 3.69 -12.12
CA VAL A 141 12.24 2.50 -12.37
C VAL A 141 10.78 2.79 -12.08
N LEU A 142 9.92 2.69 -13.11
CA LEU A 142 8.47 2.75 -13.00
C LEU A 142 7.94 1.39 -12.53
N PRO A 143 7.13 1.35 -11.46
CA PRO A 143 6.65 0.10 -10.88
C PRO A 143 5.60 -0.58 -11.75
N VAL A 144 5.53 -1.92 -11.71
CA VAL A 144 4.38 -2.69 -12.17
C VAL A 144 3.23 -2.45 -11.18
N PRO A 145 2.07 -1.97 -11.65
CA PRO A 145 0.91 -1.81 -10.78
C PRO A 145 0.23 -3.16 -10.50
N MET A 146 -0.09 -3.41 -9.24
CA MET A 146 -0.95 -4.48 -8.75
C MET A 146 -2.36 -3.87 -8.59
N MET A 147 -3.22 -4.10 -9.59
CA MET A 147 -4.50 -3.40 -9.71
C MET A 147 -5.63 -4.26 -9.15
N ASN A 148 -6.20 -3.88 -8.02
CA ASN A 148 -7.29 -4.60 -7.37
C ASN A 148 -8.60 -4.45 -8.16
N ILE A 149 -9.05 -5.48 -8.89
CA ILE A 149 -10.22 -5.42 -9.76
C ILE A 149 -11.46 -6.17 -9.23
N ILE A 150 -11.29 -7.08 -8.25
CA ILE A 150 -12.38 -7.68 -7.48
C ILE A 150 -12.04 -7.59 -6.00
N ASN A 151 -12.98 -7.10 -5.21
CA ASN A 151 -12.91 -6.95 -3.75
C ASN A 151 -13.75 -8.02 -3.06
N GLY A 152 -13.22 -8.54 -1.95
CA GLY A 152 -13.93 -9.38 -0.97
C GLY A 152 -13.53 -8.99 0.45
N GLY A 153 -13.65 -9.89 1.41
CA GLY A 153 -13.27 -9.68 2.80
C GLY A 153 -13.80 -8.37 3.38
N GLU A 154 -12.97 -7.66 4.13
CA GLU A 154 -13.33 -6.37 4.73
C GLU A 154 -13.50 -5.21 3.71
N HIS A 155 -13.09 -5.41 2.46
CA HIS A 155 -13.21 -4.38 1.40
C HIS A 155 -14.56 -4.42 0.65
N ALA A 156 -15.43 -5.41 0.91
CA ALA A 156 -16.72 -5.56 0.24
C ALA A 156 -17.73 -6.35 1.06
N ASP A 157 -18.97 -5.91 1.06
CA ASP A 157 -20.10 -6.66 1.65
C ASP A 157 -20.57 -7.76 0.68
N ASN A 158 -19.78 -8.86 0.61
CA ASN A 158 -20.06 -10.02 -0.23
C ASN A 158 -19.47 -11.30 0.42
N PRO A 159 -19.79 -12.51 -0.09
CA PRO A 159 -19.36 -13.77 0.54
C PRO A 159 -17.93 -14.21 0.17
N ILE A 160 -17.11 -13.39 -0.48
CA ILE A 160 -15.75 -13.77 -0.88
C ILE A 160 -14.81 -13.58 0.32
N ASP A 161 -14.12 -14.65 0.75
CA ASP A 161 -13.22 -14.60 1.92
C ASP A 161 -11.89 -13.87 1.63
N ILE A 162 -11.28 -14.11 0.46
CA ILE A 162 -10.05 -13.42 0.02
C ILE A 162 -10.37 -11.95 -0.27
N GLN A 163 -9.57 -11.04 0.28
CA GLN A 163 -9.85 -9.61 0.30
C GLN A 163 -9.66 -8.93 -1.06
N GLU A 164 -8.60 -9.29 -1.80
CA GLU A 164 -8.30 -8.63 -3.08
C GLU A 164 -7.82 -9.61 -4.15
N PHE A 165 -8.32 -9.38 -5.36
CA PHE A 165 -7.88 -10.06 -6.57
C PHE A 165 -7.34 -9.02 -7.54
N MET A 166 -6.04 -9.09 -7.79
CA MET A 166 -5.31 -8.08 -8.54
C MET A 166 -4.80 -8.61 -9.88
N ILE A 167 -4.68 -7.70 -10.86
CA ILE A 167 -3.99 -7.94 -12.13
C ILE A 167 -2.69 -7.15 -12.18
N MET A 168 -1.66 -7.73 -12.81
CA MET A 168 -0.32 -7.16 -12.96
C MET A 168 0.07 -7.17 -14.45
N PRO A 169 0.09 -6.00 -15.14
CA PRO A 169 0.43 -5.91 -16.57
C PRO A 169 1.95 -6.01 -16.81
N VAL A 170 2.52 -7.20 -16.68
CA VAL A 170 3.98 -7.43 -16.73
C VAL A 170 4.57 -7.30 -18.16
N SER A 171 3.77 -7.42 -19.21
CA SER A 171 4.23 -7.27 -20.59
C SER A 171 4.12 -5.85 -21.14
N ALA A 172 3.55 -4.91 -20.36
CA ALA A 172 3.43 -3.53 -20.77
C ALA A 172 4.80 -2.91 -21.07
N ARG A 173 4.86 -2.03 -22.06
CA ARG A 173 6.11 -1.38 -22.50
C ARG A 173 6.52 -0.24 -21.61
N ASN A 174 5.57 0.35 -20.90
CA ASN A 174 5.72 1.51 -20.01
C ASN A 174 4.51 1.62 -19.09
N ILE A 175 4.54 2.56 -18.13
CA ILE A 175 3.44 2.71 -17.16
C ILE A 175 2.12 3.15 -17.81
N ARG A 176 2.17 3.99 -18.83
CA ARG A 176 0.98 4.42 -19.59
C ARG A 176 0.30 3.25 -20.28
N ASP A 177 1.09 2.34 -20.86
CA ASP A 177 0.59 1.10 -21.48
C ASP A 177 0.00 0.16 -20.42
N ALA A 178 0.64 0.02 -19.26
CA ALA A 178 0.13 -0.78 -18.15
C ALA A 178 -1.23 -0.27 -17.64
N VAL A 179 -1.38 1.04 -17.46
CA VAL A 179 -2.66 1.65 -17.05
C VAL A 179 -3.75 1.45 -18.11
N ARG A 180 -3.41 1.55 -19.40
CA ARG A 180 -4.34 1.24 -20.51
C ARG A 180 -4.80 -0.22 -20.46
N MET A 181 -3.87 -1.17 -20.37
CA MET A 181 -4.19 -2.60 -20.27
C MET A 181 -5.11 -2.90 -19.09
N GLY A 182 -4.80 -2.35 -17.91
CA GLY A 182 -5.64 -2.48 -16.74
C GLY A 182 -7.05 -1.93 -16.95
N SER A 183 -7.17 -0.73 -17.54
CA SER A 183 -8.46 -0.10 -17.82
C SER A 183 -9.31 -0.92 -18.80
N GLU A 184 -8.72 -1.45 -19.85
CA GLU A 184 -9.42 -2.30 -20.83
C GLU A 184 -9.93 -3.59 -20.18
N ILE A 185 -9.14 -4.24 -19.33
CA ILE A 185 -9.56 -5.43 -18.57
C ILE A 185 -10.65 -5.07 -17.56
N PHE A 186 -10.51 -3.98 -16.81
CA PHE A 186 -11.50 -3.51 -15.84
C PHE A 186 -12.87 -3.30 -16.49
N HIS A 187 -12.93 -2.61 -17.63
CA HIS A 187 -14.18 -2.38 -18.34
C HIS A 187 -14.74 -3.65 -19.00
N THR A 188 -13.89 -4.59 -19.38
CA THR A 188 -14.31 -5.90 -19.89
C THR A 188 -14.89 -6.74 -18.76
N LEU A 189 -14.27 -6.77 -17.57
CA LEU A 189 -14.79 -7.45 -16.38
C LEU A 189 -16.16 -6.90 -15.99
N LYS A 190 -16.34 -5.58 -16.04
CA LYS A 190 -17.65 -4.96 -15.79
C LYS A 190 -18.74 -5.53 -16.70
N LYS A 191 -18.44 -5.70 -18.00
CA LYS A 191 -19.40 -6.26 -18.96
C LYS A 191 -19.68 -7.73 -18.67
N GLU A 192 -18.65 -8.52 -18.34
CA GLU A 192 -18.81 -9.96 -18.04
C GLU A 192 -19.64 -10.19 -16.78
N LEU A 193 -19.36 -9.45 -15.70
CA LEU A 193 -20.14 -9.51 -14.46
C LEU A 193 -21.62 -9.11 -14.70
N SER A 194 -21.84 -8.00 -15.39
CA SER A 194 -23.21 -7.54 -15.73
C SER A 194 -23.95 -8.55 -16.59
N ALA A 195 -23.30 -9.15 -17.59
CA ALA A 195 -23.90 -10.17 -18.46
C ALA A 195 -24.27 -11.45 -17.71
N ALA A 196 -23.54 -11.78 -16.65
CA ALA A 196 -23.82 -12.90 -15.76
C ALA A 196 -24.85 -12.57 -14.66
N GLY A 197 -25.33 -11.31 -14.59
CA GLY A 197 -26.33 -10.88 -13.61
C GLY A 197 -25.74 -10.47 -12.25
N HIS A 198 -24.42 -10.33 -12.14
CA HIS A 198 -23.75 -9.88 -10.92
C HIS A 198 -23.74 -8.36 -10.79
N SER A 199 -23.62 -7.88 -9.53
CA SER A 199 -23.42 -6.47 -9.23
C SER A 199 -22.09 -5.96 -9.82
N THR A 200 -22.12 -4.74 -10.35
CA THR A 200 -20.93 -3.97 -10.75
C THR A 200 -20.71 -2.76 -9.83
N GLY A 201 -21.26 -2.79 -8.62
CA GLY A 201 -20.90 -1.88 -7.54
C GLY A 201 -19.43 -2.07 -7.18
N ILE A 202 -18.80 -0.99 -6.73
CA ILE A 202 -17.37 -0.98 -6.39
C ILE A 202 -17.16 -0.96 -4.88
N GLY A 203 -16.11 -1.64 -4.41
CA GLY A 203 -15.64 -1.59 -3.03
C GLY A 203 -14.77 -0.35 -2.74
N ASP A 204 -14.20 -0.32 -1.55
CA ASP A 204 -13.42 0.81 -1.03
C ASP A 204 -12.20 1.16 -1.89
N GLU A 205 -11.62 0.19 -2.56
CA GLU A 205 -10.43 0.36 -3.40
C GLU A 205 -10.74 0.47 -4.91
N GLY A 206 -12.03 0.57 -5.27
CA GLY A 206 -12.47 0.82 -6.63
C GLY A 206 -12.62 -0.44 -7.50
N GLY A 207 -12.28 -1.64 -7.01
CA GLY A 207 -12.58 -2.92 -7.65
C GLY A 207 -14.07 -3.28 -7.50
N PHE A 208 -14.57 -4.18 -8.36
CA PHE A 208 -15.96 -4.64 -8.26
C PHE A 208 -16.15 -5.51 -7.01
N ALA A 209 -17.37 -5.48 -6.46
CA ALA A 209 -17.78 -6.24 -5.29
C ALA A 209 -18.97 -7.19 -5.64
N PRO A 210 -18.79 -8.17 -6.55
CA PRO A 210 -19.85 -9.11 -6.91
C PRO A 210 -20.06 -10.15 -5.79
N ALA A 211 -21.31 -10.64 -5.65
CA ALA A 211 -21.59 -11.79 -4.81
C ALA A 211 -21.23 -13.09 -5.59
N LEU A 212 -19.99 -13.50 -5.52
CA LEU A 212 -19.48 -14.76 -6.08
C LEU A 212 -19.38 -15.82 -4.98
N SER A 213 -19.45 -17.09 -5.35
CA SER A 213 -19.52 -18.19 -4.39
C SER A 213 -18.17 -18.73 -3.94
N SER A 214 -17.08 -18.34 -4.61
CA SER A 214 -15.73 -18.81 -4.30
C SER A 214 -14.66 -17.90 -4.86
N SER A 215 -13.45 -18.01 -4.33
CA SER A 215 -12.25 -17.36 -4.87
C SER A 215 -11.95 -17.83 -6.31
N ARG A 216 -12.26 -19.08 -6.64
CA ARG A 216 -12.11 -19.63 -8.00
C ARG A 216 -13.05 -18.94 -9.00
N ASP A 217 -14.31 -18.69 -8.62
CA ASP A 217 -15.25 -17.95 -9.47
C ASP A 217 -14.70 -16.55 -9.79
N ALA A 218 -14.11 -15.86 -8.81
CA ALA A 218 -13.50 -14.56 -9.02
C ALA A 218 -12.33 -14.64 -10.01
N LEU A 219 -11.42 -15.60 -9.82
CA LEU A 219 -10.27 -15.82 -10.71
C LEU A 219 -10.72 -16.18 -12.14
N ASP A 220 -11.75 -17.01 -12.30
CA ASP A 220 -12.28 -17.41 -13.60
C ASP A 220 -12.89 -16.20 -14.36
N PHE A 221 -13.62 -15.33 -13.67
CA PHE A 221 -14.12 -14.08 -14.26
C PHE A 221 -12.98 -13.15 -14.70
N ILE A 222 -11.91 -13.08 -13.90
CA ILE A 222 -10.72 -12.29 -14.23
C ILE A 222 -10.01 -12.86 -15.47
N LEU A 223 -9.71 -14.16 -15.50
CA LEU A 223 -9.04 -14.79 -16.65
C LEU A 223 -9.85 -14.59 -17.93
N LYS A 224 -11.15 -14.86 -17.89
CA LYS A 224 -12.05 -14.65 -19.03
C LYS A 224 -12.03 -13.19 -19.50
N SER A 225 -11.94 -12.24 -18.58
CA SER A 225 -11.92 -10.81 -18.90
C SER A 225 -10.59 -10.39 -19.52
N ILE A 226 -9.46 -10.94 -19.05
CA ILE A 226 -8.13 -10.74 -19.63
C ILE A 226 -8.12 -11.22 -21.08
N GLU A 227 -8.59 -12.47 -21.35
CA GLU A 227 -8.64 -13.04 -22.68
C GLU A 227 -9.55 -12.25 -23.63
N LYS A 228 -10.75 -11.84 -23.15
CA LYS A 228 -11.70 -11.03 -23.93
C LYS A 228 -11.18 -9.62 -24.21
N ALA A 229 -10.34 -9.07 -23.36
CA ALA A 229 -9.65 -7.80 -23.59
C ALA A 229 -8.50 -7.94 -24.60
N GLY A 230 -8.16 -9.17 -25.02
CA GLY A 230 -7.13 -9.45 -26.03
C GLY A 230 -5.73 -9.70 -25.46
N TYR A 231 -5.63 -9.96 -24.15
CA TYR A 231 -4.39 -10.24 -23.46
C TYR A 231 -4.29 -11.72 -23.06
N LYS A 232 -3.06 -12.18 -22.82
CA LYS A 232 -2.78 -13.57 -22.42
C LYS A 232 -2.52 -13.65 -20.93
N PRO A 233 -3.38 -14.39 -20.16
CA PRO A 233 -3.06 -14.69 -18.76
C PRO A 233 -1.73 -15.45 -18.65
N GLY A 234 -0.90 -15.07 -17.68
CA GLY A 234 0.41 -15.68 -17.44
C GLY A 234 1.56 -15.15 -18.32
N ASP A 235 1.24 -14.56 -19.47
CA ASP A 235 2.23 -13.97 -20.38
C ASP A 235 2.24 -12.44 -20.33
N ASP A 236 1.05 -11.84 -20.51
CA ASP A 236 0.86 -10.39 -20.53
C ASP A 236 0.45 -9.87 -19.17
N ILE A 237 -0.44 -10.61 -18.51
CA ILE A 237 -1.03 -10.27 -17.24
C ILE A 237 -0.82 -11.42 -16.26
N MET A 238 -0.14 -11.15 -15.15
CA MET A 238 -0.09 -12.02 -13.99
C MET A 238 -1.20 -11.63 -13.00
N LEU A 239 -1.50 -12.55 -12.08
CA LEU A 239 -2.46 -12.31 -11.00
C LEU A 239 -1.73 -12.15 -9.66
N ALA A 240 -2.36 -11.43 -8.74
CA ALA A 240 -1.95 -11.36 -7.35
C ALA A 240 -3.17 -11.41 -6.44
N LEU A 241 -2.97 -11.93 -5.23
CA LEU A 241 -3.98 -12.01 -4.19
C LEU A 241 -3.51 -11.24 -2.95
N ASP A 242 -4.46 -10.62 -2.26
CA ASP A 242 -4.33 -10.25 -0.87
C ASP A 242 -5.35 -11.07 -0.07
N CYS A 243 -4.85 -11.98 0.74
CA CYS A 243 -5.71 -12.88 1.50
C CYS A 243 -6.22 -12.23 2.79
N ALA A 244 -5.48 -11.28 3.37
CA ALA A 244 -5.76 -10.69 4.69
C ALA A 244 -6.13 -11.76 5.72
N SER A 245 -5.33 -12.83 5.80
CA SER A 245 -5.72 -14.08 6.48
C SER A 245 -5.92 -13.94 7.99
N THR A 246 -5.39 -12.87 8.61
CA THR A 246 -5.63 -12.54 10.01
C THR A 246 -7.13 -12.36 10.30
N GLU A 247 -7.91 -11.81 9.36
CA GLU A 247 -9.33 -11.51 9.52
C GLU A 247 -10.20 -12.77 9.69
N TYR A 248 -9.77 -13.91 9.15
CA TYR A 248 -10.50 -15.17 9.29
C TYR A 248 -9.70 -16.25 10.02
N PHE A 249 -8.62 -15.88 10.74
CA PHE A 249 -7.87 -16.80 11.59
C PHE A 249 -8.40 -16.78 13.02
N THR A 250 -9.01 -17.87 13.46
CA THR A 250 -9.62 -17.97 14.78
C THR A 250 -9.38 -19.35 15.39
N GLY A 251 -8.90 -19.40 16.63
CA GLY A 251 -8.71 -20.66 17.36
C GLY A 251 -7.70 -21.61 16.70
N GLY A 252 -6.70 -21.07 15.99
CA GLY A 252 -5.69 -21.86 15.30
C GLY A 252 -6.14 -22.41 13.95
N LYS A 253 -7.23 -21.89 13.38
CA LYS A 253 -7.79 -22.30 12.08
C LYS A 253 -8.17 -21.09 11.23
N TYR A 254 -8.12 -21.29 9.92
CA TYR A 254 -8.57 -20.35 8.90
C TYR A 254 -10.03 -20.66 8.54
N GLU A 255 -10.95 -19.82 9.03
CA GLU A 255 -12.41 -20.00 8.91
C GLU A 255 -12.94 -19.22 7.69
N MET A 256 -12.85 -19.83 6.50
CA MET A 256 -13.36 -19.26 5.25
C MET A 256 -14.87 -19.49 5.16
N LYS A 257 -15.63 -18.54 5.71
CA LYS A 257 -17.10 -18.66 5.86
C LYS A 257 -17.83 -18.67 4.53
N GLY A 258 -17.36 -17.87 3.56
CA GLY A 258 -17.94 -17.78 2.23
C GLY A 258 -17.81 -19.08 1.44
N GLU A 259 -16.71 -19.79 1.59
CA GLU A 259 -16.47 -21.09 0.97
C GLU A 259 -16.88 -22.27 1.88
N GLY A 260 -17.30 -22.01 3.11
CA GLY A 260 -17.71 -23.04 4.08
C GLY A 260 -16.58 -23.97 4.50
N LYS A 261 -15.34 -23.45 4.58
CA LYS A 261 -14.13 -24.21 4.94
C LYS A 261 -13.59 -23.78 6.29
N SER A 262 -13.06 -24.75 7.04
CA SER A 262 -12.31 -24.55 8.29
C SER A 262 -10.99 -25.30 8.14
N LEU A 263 -9.89 -24.59 7.92
CA LEU A 263 -8.61 -25.14 7.50
C LEU A 263 -7.57 -25.02 8.61
N SER A 264 -6.75 -26.07 8.81
CA SER A 264 -5.52 -25.94 9.58
C SER A 264 -4.50 -25.04 8.83
N PRO A 265 -3.40 -24.59 9.46
CA PRO A 265 -2.33 -23.88 8.77
C PRO A 265 -1.79 -24.65 7.55
N GLU A 266 -1.57 -25.95 7.66
CA GLU A 266 -1.11 -26.79 6.55
C GLU A 266 -2.15 -26.87 5.42
N GLU A 267 -3.44 -27.06 5.76
CA GLU A 267 -4.53 -27.12 4.78
C GLU A 267 -4.74 -25.77 4.08
N ASN A 268 -4.53 -24.65 4.77
CA ASN A 268 -4.55 -23.30 4.17
C ASN A 268 -3.41 -23.12 3.16
N VAL A 269 -2.19 -23.53 3.52
CA VAL A 269 -1.04 -23.53 2.62
C VAL A 269 -1.29 -24.42 1.40
N ASP A 270 -1.91 -25.59 1.58
CA ASP A 270 -2.29 -26.48 0.46
C ASP A 270 -3.35 -25.86 -0.44
N TYR A 271 -4.34 -25.15 0.14
CA TYR A 271 -5.35 -24.42 -0.61
C TYR A 271 -4.74 -23.33 -1.47
N LEU A 272 -3.85 -22.49 -0.92
CA LEU A 272 -3.16 -21.45 -1.68
C LEU A 272 -2.24 -22.03 -2.77
N ALA A 273 -1.55 -23.13 -2.48
CA ALA A 273 -0.73 -23.83 -3.44
C ALA A 273 -1.54 -24.39 -4.62
N ALA A 274 -2.75 -24.90 -4.36
CA ALA A 274 -3.65 -25.35 -5.41
C ALA A 274 -4.15 -24.21 -6.31
N LEU A 275 -4.41 -23.02 -5.73
CA LEU A 275 -4.73 -21.83 -6.53
C LEU A 275 -3.55 -21.44 -7.43
N CYS A 276 -2.31 -21.42 -6.91
CA CYS A 276 -1.13 -21.10 -7.70
C CYS A 276 -0.82 -22.14 -8.81
N ALA A 277 -1.23 -23.40 -8.62
CA ALA A 277 -1.07 -24.44 -9.63
C ALA A 277 -2.06 -24.27 -10.80
N ASP A 278 -3.26 -23.76 -10.53
CA ASP A 278 -4.34 -23.65 -11.52
C ASP A 278 -4.40 -22.27 -12.20
N TYR A 279 -3.86 -21.24 -11.57
CA TYR A 279 -3.93 -19.84 -12.03
C TYR A 279 -2.54 -19.19 -12.08
N PRO A 280 -2.29 -18.22 -12.97
CA PRO A 280 -0.99 -17.54 -13.08
C PRO A 280 -0.77 -16.51 -11.96
N ILE A 281 -0.83 -16.97 -10.70
CA ILE A 281 -0.65 -16.15 -9.52
C ILE A 281 0.85 -15.96 -9.28
N LEU A 282 1.31 -14.70 -9.34
CA LEU A 282 2.70 -14.32 -9.11
C LEU A 282 2.94 -13.95 -7.64
N SER A 283 1.93 -13.41 -6.96
CA SER A 283 2.09 -12.82 -5.63
C SER A 283 0.90 -13.15 -4.73
N ILE A 284 1.19 -13.48 -3.47
CA ILE A 284 0.20 -13.64 -2.38
C ILE A 284 0.64 -12.75 -1.24
N GLU A 285 -0.24 -11.85 -0.83
CA GLU A 285 -0.10 -11.01 0.35
C GLU A 285 -0.88 -11.63 1.50
N ASP A 286 -0.27 -11.64 2.70
CA ASP A 286 -0.81 -12.16 3.96
C ASP A 286 -1.56 -13.49 3.80
N GLY A 287 -0.88 -14.46 3.17
CA GLY A 287 -1.40 -15.81 2.98
C GLY A 287 -1.55 -16.61 4.28
N CYS A 288 -0.96 -16.12 5.39
CA CYS A 288 -1.13 -16.60 6.75
C CYS A 288 -1.33 -15.43 7.70
N ALA A 289 -1.89 -15.68 8.89
CA ALA A 289 -2.14 -14.67 9.91
C ALA A 289 -0.83 -14.03 10.44
N GLU A 290 -0.91 -12.80 10.93
CA GLU A 290 0.24 -11.94 11.30
C GLU A 290 1.18 -12.54 12.37
N ASP A 291 0.68 -13.43 13.23
CA ASP A 291 1.47 -14.11 14.26
C ASP A 291 1.57 -15.64 14.05
N ASP A 292 1.05 -16.17 12.93
CA ASP A 292 1.20 -17.59 12.54
C ASP A 292 2.55 -17.82 11.83
N TRP A 293 3.66 -17.64 12.56
CA TRP A 293 5.00 -17.83 12.04
C TRP A 293 5.27 -19.24 11.49
N GLU A 294 4.62 -20.27 12.06
CA GLU A 294 4.73 -21.64 11.58
C GLU A 294 4.05 -21.82 10.22
N GLY A 295 2.84 -21.30 10.07
CA GLY A 295 2.14 -21.26 8.78
C GLY A 295 2.90 -20.47 7.72
N TRP A 296 3.44 -19.30 8.08
CA TRP A 296 4.30 -18.50 7.17
C TRP A 296 5.56 -19.26 6.73
N LYS A 297 6.18 -20.01 7.64
CA LYS A 297 7.34 -20.83 7.28
C LYS A 297 6.96 -21.95 6.30
N LEU A 298 5.86 -22.65 6.56
CA LEU A 298 5.34 -23.68 5.66
C LEU A 298 5.00 -23.12 4.28
N LEU A 299 4.33 -21.95 4.23
CA LEU A 299 3.97 -21.27 3.00
C LEU A 299 5.23 -20.88 2.21
N THR A 300 6.24 -20.32 2.91
CA THR A 300 7.49 -19.89 2.29
C THR A 300 8.28 -21.07 1.72
N ASP A 301 8.39 -22.17 2.46
CA ASP A 301 9.06 -23.39 2.00
C ASP A 301 8.36 -24.01 0.79
N LYS A 302 7.03 -23.91 0.72
CA LYS A 302 6.24 -24.53 -0.35
C LYS A 302 6.20 -23.70 -1.63
N LEU A 303 6.02 -22.38 -1.52
CA LEU A 303 5.75 -21.50 -2.66
C LEU A 303 6.83 -20.45 -2.91
N GLY A 304 7.66 -20.12 -1.93
CA GLY A 304 8.56 -18.97 -1.98
C GLY A 304 9.63 -19.00 -3.08
N ALA A 305 9.87 -20.15 -3.71
CA ALA A 305 10.78 -20.26 -4.85
C ALA A 305 10.19 -19.71 -6.16
N THR A 306 8.85 -19.67 -6.29
CA THR A 306 8.14 -19.32 -7.55
C THR A 306 7.09 -18.24 -7.36
N VAL A 307 6.66 -17.98 -6.13
CA VAL A 307 5.63 -17.00 -5.77
C VAL A 307 6.21 -15.95 -4.83
N GLN A 308 5.87 -14.69 -5.07
CA GLN A 308 6.14 -13.60 -4.16
C GLN A 308 5.18 -13.70 -2.97
N LEU A 309 5.74 -13.79 -1.76
CA LEU A 309 5.00 -13.89 -0.51
C LEU A 309 5.19 -12.60 0.27
N VAL A 310 4.18 -11.74 0.20
CA VAL A 310 4.21 -10.37 0.73
C VAL A 310 3.70 -10.37 2.16
N GLY A 311 4.49 -9.85 3.10
CA GLY A 311 4.02 -9.57 4.45
C GLY A 311 3.54 -8.12 4.55
N ASP A 312 2.24 -7.94 4.80
CA ASP A 312 1.59 -6.69 5.20
C ASP A 312 1.49 -6.64 6.73
N ASP A 313 0.48 -7.27 7.31
CA ASP A 313 0.30 -7.33 8.77
C ASP A 313 1.43 -8.09 9.47
N LEU A 314 2.05 -9.04 8.77
CA LEU A 314 3.24 -9.74 9.27
C LEU A 314 4.37 -8.79 9.61
N PHE A 315 4.67 -7.79 8.78
CA PHE A 315 5.82 -6.90 8.92
C PHE A 315 5.47 -5.47 9.32
N VAL A 316 4.27 -5.01 9.03
CA VAL A 316 3.76 -3.65 9.30
C VAL A 316 4.77 -2.54 8.97
N THR A 317 5.54 -2.72 7.88
CA THR A 317 6.63 -1.80 7.47
C THR A 317 7.67 -1.57 8.59
N ASN A 318 7.70 -2.42 9.62
CA ASN A 318 8.55 -2.26 10.81
C ASN A 318 9.87 -3.04 10.64
N PRO A 319 11.04 -2.35 10.67
CA PRO A 319 12.34 -3.02 10.53
C PRO A 319 12.59 -4.14 11.54
N THR A 320 12.05 -4.05 12.76
CA THR A 320 12.21 -5.08 13.79
C THR A 320 11.46 -6.36 13.42
N ARG A 321 10.20 -6.27 13.01
CA ARG A 321 9.42 -7.44 12.56
C ARG A 321 9.94 -8.01 11.25
N LEU A 322 10.39 -7.13 10.34
CA LEU A 322 11.02 -7.57 9.10
C LEU A 322 12.31 -8.36 9.36
N ALA A 323 13.16 -7.90 10.29
CA ALA A 323 14.37 -8.63 10.69
C ALA A 323 14.03 -10.01 11.26
N GLU A 324 13.01 -10.13 12.10
CA GLU A 324 12.50 -11.40 12.63
C GLU A 324 12.04 -12.35 11.52
N GLY A 325 11.25 -11.86 10.55
CA GLY A 325 10.79 -12.66 9.42
C GLY A 325 11.94 -13.14 8.53
N ILE A 326 12.92 -12.28 8.28
CA ILE A 326 14.15 -12.64 7.55
C ILE A 326 14.91 -13.76 8.27
N GLU A 327 15.10 -13.64 9.59
CA GLU A 327 15.79 -14.64 10.39
C GLU A 327 15.04 -15.98 10.40
N LYS A 328 13.72 -15.96 10.49
CA LYS A 328 12.86 -17.15 10.47
C LYS A 328 12.68 -17.75 9.08
N GLY A 329 13.05 -17.03 8.02
CA GLY A 329 12.82 -17.43 6.64
C GLY A 329 11.33 -17.45 6.28
N CYS A 330 10.58 -16.44 6.72
CA CYS A 330 9.15 -16.25 6.50
C CYS A 330 8.92 -15.07 5.56
N GLY A 331 8.14 -15.30 4.48
CA GLY A 331 7.93 -14.34 3.42
C GLY A 331 9.17 -14.14 2.53
N ASN A 332 9.04 -13.28 1.52
CA ASN A 332 10.13 -12.90 0.61
C ASN A 332 9.88 -11.52 -0.03
N SER A 333 8.87 -10.79 0.47
CA SER A 333 8.52 -9.44 0.02
C SER A 333 7.91 -8.65 1.18
N LEU A 334 8.19 -7.34 1.20
CA LEU A 334 7.65 -6.38 2.15
C LEU A 334 6.55 -5.56 1.48
N LEU A 335 5.36 -5.49 2.09
CA LEU A 335 4.42 -4.42 1.76
C LEU A 335 4.84 -3.14 2.50
N VAL A 336 4.89 -2.03 1.80
CA VAL A 336 5.36 -0.75 2.34
C VAL A 336 4.21 0.22 2.46
N LYS A 337 3.74 0.43 3.68
CA LYS A 337 2.70 1.40 4.05
C LYS A 337 3.30 2.45 4.98
N VAL A 338 3.48 3.66 4.50
CA VAL A 338 4.18 4.73 5.23
C VAL A 338 3.56 5.02 6.61
N ASN A 339 2.24 4.87 6.74
CA ASN A 339 1.55 5.16 7.99
C ASN A 339 1.63 4.02 9.03
N GLN A 340 2.00 2.79 8.63
CA GLN A 340 2.20 1.68 9.58
C GLN A 340 3.40 1.90 10.49
N ILE A 341 4.40 2.64 10.01
CA ILE A 341 5.60 2.97 10.78
C ILE A 341 5.66 4.45 11.18
N GLY A 342 5.16 5.37 10.35
CA GLY A 342 4.86 6.76 10.72
C GLY A 342 5.95 7.80 10.41
N THR A 343 7.06 7.46 9.74
CA THR A 343 8.03 8.42 9.18
C THR A 343 8.55 7.96 7.83
N LEU A 344 8.99 8.92 7.02
CA LEU A 344 9.69 8.63 5.76
C LEU A 344 11.02 7.91 6.01
N SER A 345 11.79 8.32 7.01
CA SER A 345 13.10 7.74 7.31
C SER A 345 13.00 6.27 7.69
N GLU A 346 12.08 5.89 8.58
CA GLU A 346 11.87 4.49 8.95
C GLU A 346 11.32 3.66 7.78
N THR A 347 10.44 4.25 6.96
CA THR A 347 9.94 3.60 5.73
C THR A 347 11.09 3.24 4.79
N LEU A 348 12.00 4.19 4.54
CA LEU A 348 13.17 3.96 3.68
C LEU A 348 14.15 2.95 4.29
N ASP A 349 14.28 2.91 5.61
CA ASP A 349 15.11 1.92 6.31
C ASP A 349 14.54 0.50 6.18
N ALA A 350 13.20 0.34 6.24
CA ALA A 350 12.53 -0.94 6.00
C ALA A 350 12.74 -1.43 4.56
N VAL A 351 12.54 -0.56 3.57
CA VAL A 351 12.77 -0.89 2.15
C VAL A 351 14.23 -1.29 1.91
N ARG A 352 15.19 -0.54 2.48
CA ARG A 352 16.61 -0.85 2.36
C ARG A 352 16.99 -2.17 3.04
N MET A 353 16.34 -2.51 4.16
CA MET A 353 16.55 -3.80 4.83
C MET A 353 16.03 -4.95 3.97
N ALA A 354 14.82 -4.81 3.40
CA ALA A 354 14.22 -5.78 2.48
C ALA A 354 15.15 -6.05 1.29
N ASP A 355 15.61 -4.99 0.60
CA ASP A 355 16.53 -5.10 -0.55
C ASP A 355 17.82 -5.86 -0.21
N ARG A 356 18.46 -5.52 0.92
CA ARG A 356 19.68 -6.22 1.38
C ARG A 356 19.45 -7.70 1.70
N ALA A 357 18.25 -8.06 2.13
CA ALA A 357 17.85 -9.44 2.35
C ALA A 357 17.37 -10.16 1.08
N ARG A 358 17.38 -9.48 -0.08
CA ARG A 358 16.82 -9.95 -1.36
C ARG A 358 15.31 -10.18 -1.30
N PHE A 359 14.64 -9.49 -0.42
CA PHE A 359 13.19 -9.35 -0.45
C PHE A 359 12.82 -8.29 -1.49
N THR A 360 11.75 -8.51 -2.19
CA THR A 360 11.11 -7.45 -2.98
C THR A 360 10.34 -6.50 -2.06
N SER A 361 9.98 -5.33 -2.57
CA SER A 361 9.10 -4.39 -1.86
C SER A 361 7.97 -3.97 -2.79
N VAL A 362 6.77 -3.82 -2.22
CA VAL A 362 5.58 -3.32 -2.91
C VAL A 362 5.16 -2.04 -2.21
N MET A 363 5.26 -0.88 -2.87
CA MET A 363 4.75 0.38 -2.32
C MET A 363 3.23 0.35 -2.33
N SER A 364 2.59 0.65 -1.20
CA SER A 364 1.17 0.43 -1.03
C SER A 364 0.41 1.64 -0.51
N HIS A 365 -0.83 1.77 -0.96
CA HIS A 365 -1.86 2.63 -0.42
C HIS A 365 -2.50 2.03 0.85
N ARG A 366 -3.54 2.67 1.35
CA ARG A 366 -4.47 2.14 2.35
C ARG A 366 -5.90 2.17 1.80
N SER A 367 -6.84 1.50 2.51
CA SER A 367 -8.26 1.52 2.14
C SER A 367 -8.87 2.93 2.22
N GLY A 368 -8.49 3.74 3.22
CA GLY A 368 -8.80 5.17 3.30
C GLY A 368 -7.66 6.02 2.73
N GLU A 369 -7.87 6.58 1.55
CA GLU A 369 -6.90 7.41 0.83
C GLU A 369 -7.44 8.82 0.59
N THR A 370 -6.55 9.68 0.09
CA THR A 370 -6.86 11.03 -0.40
C THR A 370 -6.33 11.18 -1.83
N GLU A 371 -6.39 12.38 -2.42
CA GLU A 371 -5.72 12.66 -3.70
C GLU A 371 -4.19 12.79 -3.57
N ASP A 372 -3.63 12.68 -2.36
CA ASP A 372 -2.17 12.65 -2.18
C ASP A 372 -1.54 11.50 -2.99
N ALA A 373 -0.50 11.82 -3.74
CA ALA A 373 0.16 10.87 -4.64
C ALA A 373 1.59 10.52 -4.22
N THR A 374 1.98 10.82 -2.98
CA THR A 374 3.34 10.62 -2.45
C THR A 374 3.87 9.22 -2.69
N ILE A 375 3.04 8.19 -2.50
CA ILE A 375 3.48 6.79 -2.69
C ILE A 375 3.89 6.47 -4.14
N ALA A 376 3.38 7.19 -5.13
CA ALA A 376 3.83 7.04 -6.52
C ALA A 376 5.26 7.55 -6.69
N ASP A 377 5.58 8.71 -6.10
CA ASP A 377 6.95 9.23 -6.06
C ASP A 377 7.89 8.31 -5.27
N LEU A 378 7.45 7.79 -4.12
CA LEU A 378 8.25 6.88 -3.30
C LEU A 378 8.52 5.54 -3.99
N ALA A 379 7.56 5.01 -4.77
CA ALA A 379 7.77 3.78 -5.55
C ALA A 379 8.91 3.95 -6.57
N VAL A 380 8.98 5.12 -7.23
CA VAL A 380 10.06 5.42 -8.17
C VAL A 380 11.35 5.79 -7.44
N ALA A 381 11.26 6.55 -6.33
CA ALA A 381 12.42 6.93 -5.52
C ALA A 381 13.20 5.71 -5.00
N THR A 382 12.50 4.68 -4.60
CA THR A 382 13.10 3.44 -4.06
C THR A 382 13.44 2.41 -5.13
N ASN A 383 13.00 2.60 -6.39
CA ASN A 383 13.08 1.60 -7.46
C ASN A 383 12.50 0.23 -7.03
N CYS A 384 11.50 0.20 -6.17
CA CYS A 384 10.94 -1.05 -5.64
C CYS A 384 10.29 -1.95 -6.71
N GLY A 385 9.97 -1.38 -7.86
CA GLY A 385 9.48 -2.11 -9.03
C GLY A 385 8.02 -2.52 -9.00
N GLN A 386 7.31 -2.33 -7.88
CA GLN A 386 5.91 -2.67 -7.73
C GLN A 386 5.15 -1.63 -6.90
N ILE A 387 3.86 -1.42 -7.24
CA ILE A 387 2.95 -0.55 -6.49
C ILE A 387 1.56 -1.17 -6.40
N LYS A 388 0.99 -1.19 -5.21
CA LYS A 388 -0.40 -1.59 -4.93
C LYS A 388 -1.18 -0.33 -4.56
N THR A 389 -2.07 0.14 -5.44
CA THR A 389 -2.79 1.40 -5.22
C THR A 389 -4.25 1.37 -5.70
N GLY A 390 -4.88 0.20 -5.57
CA GLY A 390 -6.29 0.00 -5.88
C GLY A 390 -6.57 -0.17 -7.36
N SER A 391 -7.82 0.06 -7.74
CA SER A 391 -8.34 -0.21 -9.07
C SER A 391 -8.24 0.99 -10.03
N LEU A 392 -8.82 0.82 -11.22
CA LEU A 392 -8.92 1.84 -12.29
C LEU A 392 -10.18 2.73 -12.13
N SER A 393 -10.66 2.88 -10.92
CA SER A 393 -11.79 3.77 -10.57
C SER A 393 -11.54 4.43 -9.22
N ARG A 394 -12.26 5.52 -8.90
CA ARG A 394 -12.10 6.42 -7.76
C ARG A 394 -10.85 7.31 -7.89
N SER A 395 -11.05 8.62 -7.69
CA SER A 395 -10.01 9.64 -7.92
C SER A 395 -8.80 9.48 -7.00
N ASP A 396 -9.02 9.02 -5.78
CA ASP A 396 -8.02 8.72 -4.77
C ASP A 396 -7.02 7.65 -5.22
N ARG A 397 -7.47 6.68 -6.03
CA ARG A 397 -6.60 5.65 -6.64
C ARG A 397 -5.93 6.17 -7.90
N LEU A 398 -6.72 6.77 -8.81
CA LEU A 398 -6.24 7.28 -10.08
C LEU A 398 -5.20 8.39 -9.93
N ALA A 399 -5.22 9.16 -8.83
CA ALA A 399 -4.21 10.18 -8.54
C ALA A 399 -2.80 9.61 -8.59
N LYS A 400 -2.57 8.41 -8.04
CA LYS A 400 -1.27 7.72 -8.00
C LYS A 400 -0.85 7.23 -9.40
N TYR A 401 -1.77 6.62 -10.15
CA TYR A 401 -1.50 6.21 -11.55
C TYR A 401 -1.19 7.41 -12.45
N ASN A 402 -1.94 8.49 -12.30
CA ASN A 402 -1.70 9.73 -13.05
C ASN A 402 -0.35 10.36 -12.69
N GLN A 403 0.07 10.27 -11.42
CA GLN A 403 1.39 10.74 -10.99
C GLN A 403 2.52 9.89 -11.60
N LEU A 404 2.39 8.56 -11.63
CA LEU A 404 3.37 7.70 -12.31
C LEU A 404 3.52 8.03 -13.79
N ILE A 405 2.41 8.36 -14.49
CA ILE A 405 2.45 8.79 -15.89
C ILE A 405 3.24 10.12 -16.03
N ARG A 406 3.04 11.09 -15.11
CA ARG A 406 3.80 12.35 -15.11
C ARG A 406 5.29 12.11 -14.83
N ILE A 407 5.62 11.21 -13.89
CA ILE A 407 7.01 10.83 -13.59
C ILE A 407 7.66 10.18 -14.81
N GLU A 408 6.96 9.29 -15.52
CA GLU A 408 7.45 8.71 -16.78
C GLU A 408 7.78 9.78 -17.81
N GLU A 409 6.93 10.80 -17.97
CA GLU A 409 7.18 11.93 -18.88
C GLU A 409 8.39 12.75 -18.44
N MET A 410 8.56 13.01 -17.14
CA MET A 410 9.74 13.72 -16.62
C MET A 410 11.04 12.95 -16.81
N LEU A 411 11.02 11.62 -16.68
CA LEU A 411 12.17 10.75 -16.91
C LEU A 411 12.50 10.59 -18.40
N GLY A 412 11.49 10.67 -19.28
CA GLY A 412 11.65 10.56 -20.72
C GLY A 412 12.33 9.24 -21.13
N ALA A 413 13.40 9.33 -21.92
CA ALA A 413 14.12 8.16 -22.43
C ALA A 413 14.88 7.36 -21.34
N THR A 414 15.01 7.88 -20.12
CA THR A 414 15.65 7.18 -19.00
C THR A 414 14.68 6.36 -18.15
N ALA A 415 13.37 6.49 -18.39
CA ALA A 415 12.35 5.72 -17.71
C ALA A 415 12.49 4.23 -18.06
N VAL A 416 12.47 3.38 -17.03
CA VAL A 416 12.50 1.92 -17.18
C VAL A 416 11.25 1.37 -16.49
N TYR A 417 10.38 0.71 -17.24
CA TYR A 417 9.26 -0.01 -16.65
C TYR A 417 9.74 -1.36 -16.12
N ALA A 418 9.46 -1.68 -14.87
CA ALA A 418 9.95 -2.91 -14.23
C ALA A 418 9.47 -4.17 -14.98
N GLY A 419 8.21 -4.20 -15.43
CA GLY A 419 7.69 -5.26 -16.32
C GLY A 419 8.01 -6.66 -15.82
N LYS A 420 8.53 -7.51 -16.73
CA LYS A 420 8.85 -8.91 -16.40
C LYS A 420 9.99 -9.09 -15.40
N SER A 421 10.72 -8.03 -15.02
CA SER A 421 11.78 -8.16 -14.01
C SER A 421 11.24 -8.46 -12.61
N VAL A 422 9.93 -8.29 -12.37
CA VAL A 422 9.27 -8.67 -11.12
C VAL A 422 8.93 -10.17 -11.04
N LEU A 423 9.05 -10.90 -12.16
CA LEU A 423 8.84 -12.35 -12.17
C LEU A 423 9.98 -13.08 -11.44
N ARG A 424 9.64 -14.13 -10.71
CA ARG A 424 10.58 -14.99 -9.97
C ARG A 424 10.87 -16.26 -10.73
#